data_d4305861b9ca7c3435e8a577d8ffa8e5
#
_entry.id   d4305861b9ca7c3435e8a577d8ffa8e5
#
_cell.length_a   1.000
_cell.length_b   1.000
_cell.length_c   1.000
_cell.angle_alpha   90.00
_cell.angle_beta   90.00
_cell.angle_gamma   90.00
#
_symmetry.space_group_name_H-M   'P 1'
#
loop_
_entity.id
_entity.type
_entity.pdbx_description
1 polymer ?
#
loop_
_entity_poly.entity_id
_entity_poly.type
_entity_poly.pdbx_seq_one_letter_code
_entity_poly.pdbx_strand_id
1 'polypeptide(L)'
;MAFRPLIPDNIRSMDARIFAEGKMGLKESSPMSLDERISYDAENNVVYANFEGMNIGTEEEADKLADYLDRYFSRLGRKVHVVVNYDNFDLGPAARDTFFAMVKHNEDNFFLSSTRYSTDAFFRHQLKEDFAEADLEQRIYRNFDEARKSLRVRDL
;
A
#
# COMPACT_ATOMS: atom_id res chain seq x y z
N MET A 1 -9.80 4.16 19.08
CA MET A 1 -9.91 4.79 18.69
C MET A 1 -10.23 5.41 18.20
N ALA A 2 -9.55 4.78 18.40
CA ALA A 2 -9.72 5.42 17.89
C ALA A 2 -9.73 6.10 17.44
N PHE A 3 -9.45 6.45 17.32
CA PHE A 3 -9.18 7.40 16.71
C PHE A 3 -9.17 7.86 16.50
N ARG A 4 -9.03 7.02 16.56
CA ARG A 4 -8.75 7.80 16.20
C ARG A 4 -8.82 8.41 15.85
N PRO A 5 -8.52 8.12 16.25
CA PRO A 5 -8.27 8.94 15.82
C PRO A 5 -8.03 9.57 15.57
N LEU A 6 -7.47 9.20 15.72
CA LEU A 6 -7.01 9.93 15.35
C LEU A 6 -6.58 10.46 15.24
N ILE A 7 -6.11 10.54 15.35
CA ILE A 7 -5.47 11.23 15.10
C ILE A 7 -5.35 11.68 15.27
N PRO A 8 -5.21 11.19 15.52
CA PRO A 8 -4.90 11.88 15.55
C PRO A 8 -4.66 12.44 15.67
N ASP A 9 -4.35 11.99 15.88
CA ASP A 9 -4.02 12.69 15.81
C ASP A 9 -3.59 12.92 15.80
N ASN A 10 -3.12 12.56 15.88
CA ASN A 10 -2.61 12.96 15.69
C ASN A 10 -2.18 13.02 15.33
N ILE A 11 -1.81 12.55 15.12
CA ILE A 11 -1.29 12.75 14.60
C ILE A 11 -1.07 13.10 14.39
N ARG A 12 -0.87 12.87 14.39
CA ARG A 12 -0.53 13.36 14.16
C ARG A 12 0.00 13.51 14.38
N SER A 13 0.35 13.14 14.74
CA SER A 13 0.98 13.41 14.91
C SER A 13 1.62 13.35 15.25
N MET A 14 2.08 12.90 15.32
CA MET A 14 2.83 12.83 15.46
C MET A 14 3.37 12.76 15.58
N ASP A 15 3.59 12.36 15.61
CA ASP A 15 4.23 12.33 15.61
C ASP A 15 4.75 12.31 15.84
N ALA A 16 4.92 12.21 16.11
CA ALA A 16 5.39 12.10 16.16
C ALA A 16 5.70 11.93 16.60
N ARG A 17 5.82 12.02 16.87
CA ARG A 17 6.10 11.81 17.21
C ARG A 17 6.54 11.32 17.17
N ILE A 18 6.58 11.30 17.21
CA ILE A 18 6.97 10.88 16.98
C ILE A 18 7.57 10.90 16.81
N PHE A 19 7.97 10.94 16.97
CA PHE A 19 8.61 11.00 16.81
C PHE A 19 9.24 11.16 17.18
N ALA A 20 9.55 11.14 17.56
CA ALA A 20 10.06 11.26 17.90
C ALA A 20 10.57 11.19 18.41
N GLU A 21 10.87 10.99 18.73
CA GLU A 21 11.29 10.74 19.09
C GLU A 21 11.84 10.28 19.03
N GLY A 22 12.31 10.14 19.01
CA GLY A 22 12.73 9.52 18.74
C GLY A 22 13.15 9.02 18.76
N LYS A 23 13.34 8.76 18.76
CA LYS A 23 13.58 8.14 18.64
C LYS A 23 13.93 7.67 18.39
N MET A 24 14.38 7.58 18.49
CA MET A 24 14.62 7.04 18.21
C MET A 24 14.82 6.44 18.06
N GLY A 25 15.15 6.26 18.01
CA GLY A 25 15.21 5.47 17.83
C GLY A 25 15.12 4.82 17.99
N LEU A 26 15.33 4.50 18.37
CA LEU A 26 15.06 3.85 18.49
C LEU A 26 14.67 3.27 18.43
N LYS A 27 14.82 3.18 18.60
CA LYS A 27 14.32 2.61 18.56
C LYS A 27 13.81 1.82 17.92
N GLU A 28 14.35 1.28 18.25
CA GLU A 28 13.64 0.47 17.48
C GLU A 28 12.22 0.59 17.55
N SER A 29 11.62 1.25 16.82
CA SER A 29 10.20 1.42 16.88
C SER A 29 9.49 0.22 16.32
N SER A 30 8.29 0.00 16.74
CA SER A 30 7.45 -1.03 16.15
C SER A 30 7.14 -0.69 14.70
N PRO A 31 7.06 -1.68 13.82
CA PRO A 31 6.64 -1.40 12.47
C PRO A 31 5.23 -0.84 12.43
N MET A 32 4.96 -0.02 11.44
CA MET A 32 3.63 0.51 11.21
C MET A 32 2.64 -0.62 11.01
N SER A 33 1.47 -0.57 11.65
CA SER A 33 0.46 -1.61 11.49
C SER A 33 -0.23 -1.50 10.14
N LEU A 34 -0.90 -2.56 9.72
CA LEU A 34 -1.64 -2.52 8.46
C LEU A 34 -2.74 -1.47 8.50
N ASP A 35 -3.40 -1.29 9.64
CA ASP A 35 -4.42 -0.26 9.78
C ASP A 35 -3.87 1.15 9.52
N GLU A 36 -2.63 1.38 9.93
CA GLU A 36 -1.98 2.68 9.73
C GLU A 36 -1.54 2.88 8.28
N ARG A 37 -1.37 1.80 7.53
CA ARG A 37 -0.86 1.84 6.16
C ARG A 37 -1.95 2.05 5.12
N ILE A 38 -3.19 1.81 5.46
CA ILE A 38 -4.30 1.85 4.50
C ILE A 38 -5.27 2.95 4.89
N SER A 39 -5.56 3.84 3.96
CA SER A 39 -6.53 4.90 4.22
C SER A 39 -7.47 5.06 3.02
N TYR A 40 -8.65 5.56 3.29
CA TYR A 40 -9.68 5.70 2.27
C TYR A 40 -10.15 7.14 2.19
N ASP A 41 -10.06 7.70 0.98
CA ASP A 41 -10.61 9.02 0.66
C ASP A 41 -12.00 8.78 0.06
N ALA A 42 -13.03 8.93 0.89
CA ALA A 42 -14.40 8.63 0.48
C ALA A 42 -14.90 9.59 -0.58
N GLU A 43 -14.45 10.83 -0.53
CA GLU A 43 -14.87 11.85 -1.47
C GLU A 43 -14.46 11.51 -2.90
N ASN A 44 -13.27 11.01 -3.07
CA ASN A 44 -12.73 10.66 -4.39
C ASN A 44 -12.75 9.16 -4.65
N ASN A 45 -13.18 8.38 -3.69
CA ASN A 45 -13.26 6.92 -3.80
C ASN A 45 -11.91 6.29 -4.11
N VAL A 46 -10.88 6.73 -3.37
CA VAL A 46 -9.50 6.27 -3.56
C VAL A 46 -8.97 5.67 -2.26
N VAL A 47 -8.41 4.47 -2.34
CA VAL A 47 -7.68 3.87 -1.23
C VAL A 47 -6.19 4.11 -1.46
N TYR A 48 -5.51 4.58 -0.42
CA TYR A 48 -4.06 4.75 -0.44
C TYR A 48 -3.44 3.66 0.41
N ALA A 49 -2.62 2.84 -0.21
CA ALA A 49 -1.94 1.73 0.45
C ALA A 49 -0.46 2.05 0.55
N ASN A 50 0.04 2.22 1.75
CA ASN A 50 1.43 2.57 2.00
C ASN A 50 2.21 1.32 2.38
N PHE A 51 2.89 0.72 1.40
CA PHE A 51 3.73 -0.45 1.64
C PHE A 51 5.19 -0.09 1.83
N GLU A 52 5.47 1.19 2.05
CA GLU A 52 6.84 1.66 2.25
C GLU A 52 7.52 0.91 3.38
N GLY A 53 8.69 0.35 3.09
CA GLY A 53 9.48 -0.32 4.10
C GLY A 53 8.98 -1.69 4.52
N MET A 54 7.89 -2.18 3.93
CA MET A 54 7.40 -3.51 4.26
C MET A 54 8.33 -4.59 3.73
N ASN A 55 8.49 -5.63 4.50
CA ASN A 55 9.25 -6.80 4.10
C ASN A 55 8.32 -8.01 4.19
N ILE A 56 7.98 -8.56 3.04
CA ILE A 56 7.12 -9.74 2.95
C ILE A 56 8.03 -10.89 2.52
N GLY A 57 8.52 -11.65 3.49
CA GLY A 57 9.52 -12.67 3.22
C GLY A 57 9.00 -14.09 3.18
N THR A 58 7.81 -14.35 3.68
CA THR A 58 7.27 -15.70 3.74
C THR A 58 5.88 -15.75 3.14
N GLU A 59 5.48 -16.94 2.75
CA GLU A 59 4.14 -17.16 2.26
C GLU A 59 3.10 -16.79 3.32
N GLU A 60 3.39 -17.10 4.57
CA GLU A 60 2.49 -16.78 5.68
C GLU A 60 2.28 -15.28 5.82
N GLU A 61 3.34 -14.49 5.68
CA GLU A 61 3.23 -13.04 5.74
C GLU A 61 2.39 -12.51 4.57
N ALA A 62 2.57 -13.07 3.39
CA ALA A 62 1.77 -12.68 2.23
C ALA A 62 0.30 -13.04 2.43
N ASP A 63 0.03 -14.21 3.01
CA ASP A 63 -1.35 -14.62 3.31
C ASP A 63 -2.01 -13.68 4.30
N LYS A 64 -1.29 -13.24 5.32
CA LYS A 64 -1.85 -12.30 6.30
C LYS A 64 -2.21 -10.98 5.65
N LEU A 65 -1.36 -10.49 4.76
CA LEU A 65 -1.66 -9.26 4.04
C LEU A 65 -2.88 -9.45 3.14
N ALA A 66 -2.93 -10.58 2.43
CA ALA A 66 -4.06 -10.89 1.55
C ALA A 66 -5.37 -10.93 2.33
N ASP A 67 -5.38 -11.59 3.47
CA ASP A 67 -6.57 -11.67 4.31
C ASP A 67 -7.02 -10.30 4.80
N TYR A 68 -6.05 -9.49 5.22
CA TYR A 68 -6.36 -8.15 5.72
C TYR A 68 -7.01 -7.31 4.62
N LEU A 69 -6.40 -7.30 3.44
CA LEU A 69 -6.91 -6.48 2.34
C LEU A 69 -8.25 -6.98 1.83
N ASP A 70 -8.42 -8.30 1.78
CA ASP A 70 -9.70 -8.86 1.36
C ASP A 70 -10.84 -8.39 2.28
N ARG A 71 -10.59 -8.42 3.58
CA ARG A 71 -11.59 -7.93 4.54
C ARG A 71 -11.80 -6.42 4.44
N TYR A 72 -10.72 -5.69 4.24
CA TYR A 72 -10.79 -4.24 4.12
C TYR A 72 -11.66 -3.83 2.94
N PHE A 73 -11.35 -4.35 1.76
CA PHE A 73 -12.09 -3.99 0.55
C PHE A 73 -13.51 -4.52 0.57
N SER A 74 -13.71 -5.70 1.15
CA SER A 74 -15.07 -6.24 1.28
C SER A 74 -15.94 -5.35 2.15
N ARG A 75 -15.38 -4.80 3.21
CA ARG A 75 -16.13 -3.91 4.10
C ARG A 75 -16.51 -2.60 3.45
N LEU A 76 -15.68 -2.09 2.54
CA LEU A 76 -16.02 -0.89 1.81
C LEU A 76 -17.27 -1.09 0.96
N GLY A 77 -17.50 -2.32 0.49
CA GLY A 77 -18.72 -2.67 -0.21
C GLY A 77 -18.88 -2.03 -1.57
N ARG A 78 -17.79 -1.55 -2.16
CA ARG A 78 -17.81 -0.91 -3.48
C ARG A 78 -16.42 -1.00 -4.09
N LYS A 79 -16.37 -0.92 -5.41
CA LYS A 79 -15.08 -0.89 -6.09
C LYS A 79 -14.44 0.47 -5.95
N VAL A 80 -13.12 0.51 -5.87
CA VAL A 80 -12.37 1.72 -5.54
C VAL A 80 -11.18 1.88 -6.48
N HIS A 81 -10.67 3.11 -6.53
CA HIS A 81 -9.37 3.38 -7.14
C HIS A 81 -8.30 3.22 -6.07
N VAL A 82 -7.10 2.76 -6.45
CA VAL A 82 -6.05 2.47 -5.48
C VAL A 82 -4.71 3.04 -5.93
N VAL A 83 -4.00 3.66 -4.99
CA VAL A 83 -2.61 4.08 -5.20
C VAL A 83 -1.76 3.36 -4.17
N VAL A 84 -0.69 2.69 -4.62
CA VAL A 84 0.19 1.93 -3.74
C VAL A 84 1.59 2.53 -3.74
N ASN A 85 2.11 2.77 -2.53
CA ASN A 85 3.49 3.20 -2.33
C ASN A 85 4.37 1.98 -2.10
N TYR A 86 5.31 1.74 -3.01
CA TYR A 86 6.25 0.62 -2.92
C TYR A 86 7.67 1.04 -2.58
N ASP A 87 7.87 2.25 -2.04
CA ASP A 87 9.23 2.67 -1.67
C ASP A 87 9.81 1.73 -0.60
N ASN A 88 11.03 1.26 -0.85
CA ASN A 88 11.73 0.35 0.07
C ASN A 88 10.93 -0.91 0.42
N PHE A 89 10.06 -1.32 -0.48
CA PHE A 89 9.29 -2.55 -0.32
C PHE A 89 10.18 -3.74 -0.72
N ASP A 90 10.14 -4.79 0.07
CA ASP A 90 10.93 -5.99 -0.21
C ASP A 90 10.03 -7.22 -0.21
N LEU A 91 10.12 -8.00 -1.28
CA LEU A 91 9.31 -9.20 -1.45
C LEU A 91 10.24 -10.40 -1.65
N GLY A 92 10.23 -11.30 -0.67
CA GLY A 92 11.06 -12.49 -0.73
C GLY A 92 10.53 -13.51 -1.72
N PRO A 93 11.43 -14.38 -2.22
CA PRO A 93 11.01 -15.39 -3.22
C PRO A 93 9.89 -16.31 -2.73
N ALA A 94 9.89 -16.66 -1.45
CA ALA A 94 8.89 -17.59 -0.91
C ALA A 94 7.49 -16.98 -0.87
N ALA A 95 7.40 -15.65 -0.84
CA ALA A 95 6.12 -14.94 -0.74
C ALA A 95 5.60 -14.49 -2.10
N ARG A 96 6.41 -14.61 -3.14
CA ARG A 96 6.16 -13.97 -4.42
C ARG A 96 4.85 -14.40 -5.06
N ASP A 97 4.64 -15.70 -5.18
CA ASP A 97 3.45 -16.19 -5.88
C ASP A 97 2.17 -15.81 -5.15
N THR A 98 2.19 -15.95 -3.82
CA THR A 98 1.03 -15.58 -3.00
C THR A 98 0.75 -14.09 -3.10
N PHE A 99 1.80 -13.26 -3.07
CA PHE A 99 1.63 -11.82 -3.15
C PHE A 99 0.98 -11.41 -4.48
N PHE A 100 1.48 -11.93 -5.60
CA PHE A 100 0.94 -11.54 -6.89
C PHE A 100 -0.45 -12.12 -7.15
N ALA A 101 -0.74 -13.30 -6.59
CA ALA A 101 -2.10 -13.84 -6.65
C ALA A 101 -3.06 -12.91 -5.91
N MET A 102 -2.63 -12.36 -4.77
CA MET A 102 -3.43 -11.39 -4.03
C MET A 102 -3.67 -10.12 -4.85
N VAL A 103 -2.62 -9.59 -5.48
CA VAL A 103 -2.77 -8.38 -6.31
C VAL A 103 -3.81 -8.61 -7.40
N LYS A 104 -3.71 -9.76 -8.07
CA LYS A 104 -4.64 -10.06 -9.16
C LYS A 104 -6.06 -10.22 -8.63
N HIS A 105 -6.22 -10.93 -7.54
CA HIS A 105 -7.54 -11.11 -6.91
C HIS A 105 -8.17 -9.75 -6.59
N ASN A 106 -7.39 -8.85 -6.02
CA ASN A 106 -7.90 -7.53 -5.64
C ASN A 106 -8.26 -6.70 -6.86
N GLU A 107 -7.42 -6.75 -7.90
CA GLU A 107 -7.71 -6.02 -9.13
C GLU A 107 -9.00 -6.51 -9.79
N ASP A 108 -9.18 -7.82 -9.82
CA ASP A 108 -10.36 -8.41 -10.47
C ASP A 108 -11.65 -8.14 -9.70
N ASN A 109 -11.58 -8.06 -8.38
CA ASN A 109 -12.79 -8.05 -7.55
C ASN A 109 -13.09 -6.72 -6.90
N PHE A 110 -12.08 -5.88 -6.66
CA PHE A 110 -12.27 -4.70 -5.81
C PHE A 110 -11.87 -3.38 -6.47
N PHE A 111 -11.07 -3.39 -7.54
CA PHE A 111 -10.48 -2.16 -8.07
C PHE A 111 -11.17 -1.68 -9.33
N LEU A 112 -11.47 -0.37 -9.37
CA LEU A 112 -11.84 0.31 -10.61
C LEU A 112 -10.59 0.61 -11.42
N SER A 113 -9.52 1.04 -10.75
CA SER A 113 -8.23 1.25 -11.35
C SER A 113 -7.19 1.24 -10.25
N SER A 114 -5.95 0.98 -10.62
CA SER A 114 -4.86 0.99 -9.64
C SER A 114 -3.60 1.56 -10.27
N THR A 115 -2.84 2.30 -9.47
CA THR A 115 -1.52 2.76 -9.86
C THR A 115 -0.60 2.57 -8.67
N ARG A 116 0.69 2.59 -8.95
CA ARG A 116 1.69 2.35 -7.92
C ARG A 116 2.91 3.20 -8.23
N TYR A 117 3.73 3.46 -7.22
CA TYR A 117 4.92 4.25 -7.43
C TYR A 117 6.06 3.81 -6.52
N SER A 118 7.26 4.11 -6.96
CA SER A 118 8.47 4.04 -6.16
C SER A 118 9.39 5.14 -6.66
N THR A 119 10.08 5.80 -5.73
CA THR A 119 11.03 6.86 -6.10
C THR A 119 12.34 6.30 -6.60
N ASP A 120 12.60 5.01 -6.41
CA ASP A 120 13.84 4.35 -6.83
C ASP A 120 13.68 3.79 -8.25
N ALA A 121 14.45 4.34 -9.20
CA ALA A 121 14.34 3.96 -10.60
C ALA A 121 14.68 2.49 -10.85
N PHE A 122 15.70 1.98 -10.17
CA PHE A 122 16.08 0.58 -10.33
C PHE A 122 14.95 -0.33 -9.84
N PHE A 123 14.39 -0.01 -8.69
CA PHE A 123 13.32 -0.80 -8.12
C PHE A 123 12.06 -0.74 -8.98
N ARG A 124 11.75 0.44 -9.58
CA ARG A 124 10.62 0.53 -10.50
C ARG A 124 10.78 -0.42 -11.67
N HIS A 125 11.99 -0.48 -12.21
CA HIS A 125 12.26 -1.38 -13.33
C HIS A 125 12.01 -2.83 -12.91
N GLN A 126 12.49 -3.21 -11.75
CA GLN A 126 12.30 -4.55 -11.22
C GLN A 126 10.82 -4.88 -11.01
N LEU A 127 10.09 -3.95 -10.44
CA LEU A 127 8.64 -4.12 -10.23
C LEU A 127 7.91 -4.30 -11.56
N LYS A 128 8.30 -3.54 -12.58
CA LYS A 128 7.66 -3.68 -13.89
C LYS A 128 7.85 -5.07 -14.46
N GLU A 129 9.05 -5.63 -14.31
CA GLU A 129 9.32 -6.98 -14.75
C GLU A 129 8.51 -7.99 -13.96
N ASP A 130 8.43 -7.81 -12.65
CA ASP A 130 7.70 -8.72 -11.78
C ASP A 130 6.21 -8.71 -12.11
N PHE A 131 5.66 -7.53 -12.34
CA PHE A 131 4.24 -7.41 -12.69
C PHE A 131 3.96 -8.01 -14.06
N ALA A 132 4.88 -7.82 -15.01
CA ALA A 132 4.74 -8.42 -16.34
C ALA A 132 4.72 -9.94 -16.26
N GLU A 133 5.62 -10.52 -15.45
CA GLU A 133 5.65 -11.97 -15.27
C GLU A 133 4.36 -12.51 -14.67
N ALA A 134 3.71 -11.72 -13.83
CA ALA A 134 2.46 -12.10 -13.20
C ALA A 134 1.24 -11.76 -14.06
N ASP A 135 1.45 -11.29 -15.27
CA ASP A 135 0.38 -10.91 -16.20
C ASP A 135 -0.51 -9.81 -15.63
N LEU A 136 0.14 -8.81 -15.01
CA LEU A 136 -0.55 -7.66 -14.43
C LEU A 136 -0.13 -6.38 -15.13
N GLU A 137 -1.00 -5.38 -15.09
CA GLU A 137 -0.69 -4.06 -15.66
C GLU A 137 0.50 -3.44 -14.92
N GLN A 138 1.35 -2.78 -15.70
CA GLN A 138 2.59 -2.23 -15.14
C GLN A 138 2.51 -0.72 -14.91
N ARG A 139 1.43 -0.25 -14.33
CA ARG A 139 1.24 1.18 -14.11
C ARG A 139 2.03 1.61 -12.86
N ILE A 140 3.34 1.78 -13.04
CA ILE A 140 4.28 2.09 -11.96
C ILE A 140 4.97 3.41 -12.28
N TYR A 141 4.82 4.39 -11.40
CA TYR A 141 5.24 5.77 -11.62
C TYR A 141 6.39 6.16 -10.69
N ARG A 142 6.95 7.34 -10.91
CA ARG A 142 8.13 7.79 -10.19
C ARG A 142 7.80 8.34 -8.81
N ASN A 143 6.60 8.85 -8.62
CA ASN A 143 6.25 9.46 -7.35
C ASN A 143 4.72 9.44 -7.18
N PHE A 144 4.30 9.85 -6.00
CA PHE A 144 2.90 9.88 -5.64
C PHE A 144 2.07 10.72 -6.61
N ASP A 145 2.56 11.92 -6.95
CA ASP A 145 1.79 12.83 -7.78
C ASP A 145 1.48 12.23 -9.15
N GLU A 146 2.49 11.60 -9.77
CA GLU A 146 2.29 10.98 -11.06
C GLU A 146 1.31 9.82 -10.97
N ALA A 147 1.47 8.98 -9.95
CA ALA A 147 0.57 7.85 -9.76
C ALA A 147 -0.86 8.31 -9.54
N ARG A 148 -1.03 9.32 -8.70
CA ARG A 148 -2.33 9.86 -8.36
C ARG A 148 -3.02 10.45 -9.60
N LYS A 149 -2.30 11.23 -10.39
CA LYS A 149 -2.85 11.84 -11.60
C LYS A 149 -3.22 10.81 -12.66
N SER A 150 -2.59 9.64 -12.60
CA SER A 150 -2.82 8.60 -13.61
C SER A 150 -4.01 7.72 -13.30
N LEU A 151 -4.64 7.92 -12.16
CA LEU A 151 -5.86 7.18 -11.85
C LEU A 151 -6.96 7.55 -12.83
N ARG A 152 -7.79 6.59 -13.14
CA ARG A 152 -8.93 6.82 -14.03
C ARG A 152 -10.12 7.30 -13.21
N VAL A 153 -9.88 8.28 -12.37
CA VAL A 153 -10.90 8.87 -11.54
C VAL A 153 -11.43 10.08 -12.28
N ARG A 154 -12.68 10.01 -12.66
CA ARG A 154 -13.29 11.18 -13.28
C ARG A 154 -13.51 12.23 -12.24
N ASP A 155 -13.39 13.42 -12.64
CA ASP A 155 -13.76 14.56 -11.77
C ASP A 155 -12.83 14.75 -10.59
N LEU A 156 -11.63 14.28 -10.71
CA LEU A 156 -10.64 14.61 -9.71
C LEU A 156 -9.96 15.92 -10.04
#